data_ce4014eb14e39c930a4b41aad520428c
#
_entry.id   ce4014eb14e39c930a4b41aad520428c
#
_cell.length_a   1.000
_cell.length_b   1.000
_cell.length_c   1.000
_cell.angle_alpha   90.00
_cell.angle_beta   90.00
_cell.angle_gamma   90.00
#
_symmetry.space_group_name_H-M   'P 1'
#
loop_
_entity.id
_entity.type
_entity.pdbx_description
1 polymer ?
#
loop_
_entity_poly.entity_id
_entity_poly.type
_entity_poly.pdbx_seq_one_letter_code
_entity_poly.pdbx_strand_id
1 'polypeptide(L)'
;MDYRPALRSPTGVGAFVHELATALAGGDSSKLSRNNEIELTLFSSSWKDRLGDPQSRKLPSGASTIDRRIPVRLLNFLWHRIEWPSIETITQERFDVVHSPHPLLLPSREAAQIVTIHDLDFLDRQECAANEIRRDYRDLVQKHARRATQIVVPSHYTAGEVTRRLSISPDSISICPNGPPPWSPLSAPPNSGHLLFVGSLTPRKNVPLLLEAYGILTSRRGNVPDLVLAGLSSSNQESGWLDAIYKPPLAGKVHITGYVEKATLQEFYAKARVVVLPSLDEGFGLPALEAMTLGIPVVASNRGALPEVVGDAGILADPTDPLAFVDAIERLLDDQGLVTNCVKKGFVRAQSFSWKASADSLRRVYFEAFHKHKNITRAERPA
;
A
#
# COMPACT_ATOMS: atom_id res chain seq x y z
N MET A 1 -0.95 -17.58 4.98
CA MET A 1 -1.18 -16.13 4.74
C MET A 1 -2.64 -15.89 4.34
N ASP A 2 -3.28 -14.87 4.91
CA ASP A 2 -4.62 -14.45 4.46
C ASP A 2 -4.55 -13.79 3.07
N TYR A 3 -5.22 -14.39 2.09
CA TYR A 3 -5.21 -13.92 0.70
C TYR A 3 -6.51 -13.20 0.29
N ARG A 4 -7.49 -13.11 1.20
CA ARG A 4 -8.79 -12.48 0.93
C ARG A 4 -8.71 -11.04 0.38
N PRO A 5 -7.78 -10.18 0.81
CA PRO A 5 -7.66 -8.84 0.24
C PRO A 5 -7.28 -8.84 -1.25
N ALA A 6 -6.54 -9.85 -1.73
CA ALA A 6 -6.12 -9.96 -3.12
C ALA A 6 -7.24 -10.40 -4.08
N LEU A 7 -8.33 -10.98 -3.56
CA LEU A 7 -9.46 -11.47 -4.38
C LEU A 7 -10.41 -10.35 -4.81
N ARG A 8 -10.64 -9.38 -3.93
CA ARG A 8 -11.73 -8.43 -4.07
C ARG A 8 -11.43 -7.23 -4.94
N SER A 9 -10.20 -6.79 -4.98
CA SER A 9 -9.89 -5.54 -5.68
C SER A 9 -8.39 -5.43 -5.89
N PRO A 10 -7.96 -5.00 -7.05
CA PRO A 10 -6.55 -4.70 -7.31
C PRO A 10 -6.10 -3.37 -6.66
N THR A 11 -6.70 -2.96 -5.54
CA THR A 11 -6.27 -1.80 -4.74
C THR A 11 -4.95 -2.07 -4.02
N GLY A 12 -4.32 -1.04 -3.48
CA GLY A 12 -2.96 -1.08 -2.90
C GLY A 12 -2.67 -2.31 -2.03
N VAL A 13 -3.54 -2.62 -1.03
CA VAL A 13 -3.35 -3.81 -0.16
C VAL A 13 -3.53 -5.12 -0.92
N GLY A 14 -4.52 -5.21 -1.81
CA GLY A 14 -4.74 -6.43 -2.60
C GLY A 14 -3.59 -6.71 -3.58
N ALA A 15 -3.04 -5.67 -4.19
CA ALA A 15 -1.85 -5.78 -5.04
C ALA A 15 -0.62 -6.20 -4.22
N PHE A 16 -0.40 -5.58 -3.05
CA PHE A 16 0.66 -5.96 -2.12
C PHE A 16 0.61 -7.45 -1.76
N VAL A 17 -0.56 -7.95 -1.33
CA VAL A 17 -0.74 -9.36 -0.93
C VAL A 17 -0.42 -10.31 -2.09
N HIS A 18 -0.89 -9.98 -3.30
CA HIS A 18 -0.69 -10.81 -4.48
C HIS A 18 0.80 -10.85 -4.90
N GLU A 19 1.42 -9.70 -5.05
CA GLU A 19 2.83 -9.60 -5.50
C GLU A 19 3.77 -10.21 -4.46
N LEU A 20 3.52 -9.97 -3.18
CA LEU A 20 4.32 -10.55 -2.09
C LEU A 20 4.15 -12.07 -2.02
N ALA A 21 2.92 -12.59 -2.13
CA ALA A 21 2.68 -14.03 -2.16
C ALA A 21 3.34 -14.69 -3.38
N THR A 22 3.31 -14.01 -4.54
CA THR A 22 3.97 -14.47 -5.77
C THR A 22 5.49 -14.54 -5.58
N ALA A 23 6.09 -13.51 -4.98
CA ALA A 23 7.52 -13.48 -4.70
C ALA A 23 7.95 -14.49 -3.63
N LEU A 24 7.09 -14.76 -2.63
CA LEU A 24 7.32 -15.80 -1.63
C LEU A 24 7.27 -17.20 -2.23
N ALA A 25 6.28 -17.47 -3.08
CA ALA A 25 6.10 -18.77 -3.72
C ALA A 25 7.13 -19.05 -4.82
N GLY A 26 7.58 -18.01 -5.55
CA GLY A 26 8.55 -18.11 -6.65
C GLY A 26 10.03 -18.14 -6.21
N GLY A 27 10.32 -18.20 -4.92
CA GLY A 27 11.70 -18.25 -4.41
C GLY A 27 12.44 -19.49 -4.90
N ASP A 28 13.65 -19.26 -5.43
CA ASP A 28 14.53 -20.32 -5.97
C ASP A 28 14.97 -21.24 -4.83
N SER A 29 14.29 -22.38 -4.70
CA SER A 29 14.55 -23.42 -3.70
C SER A 29 15.99 -23.96 -3.79
N SER A 30 16.68 -23.70 -4.92
CA SER A 30 18.05 -24.19 -5.15
C SER A 30 19.14 -23.46 -4.36
N LYS A 31 18.86 -22.27 -3.81
CA LYS A 31 19.82 -21.42 -3.09
C LYS A 31 19.64 -21.40 -1.57
N LEU A 32 18.55 -21.96 -1.06
CA LEU A 32 18.30 -22.07 0.37
C LEU A 32 18.72 -23.48 0.82
N SER A 33 19.44 -23.57 1.95
CA SER A 33 19.67 -24.87 2.57
C SER A 33 18.30 -25.49 2.90
N ARG A 34 18.15 -26.81 2.82
CA ARG A 34 16.90 -27.55 3.09
C ARG A 34 16.18 -27.17 4.39
N ASN A 35 16.87 -26.51 5.31
CA ASN A 35 16.33 -26.05 6.59
C ASN A 35 15.63 -24.70 6.54
N ASN A 36 15.61 -24.00 5.39
CA ASN A 36 15.04 -22.65 5.24
C ASN A 36 13.93 -22.60 4.18
N GLU A 37 13.33 -23.70 3.84
CA GLU A 37 12.20 -23.78 2.92
C GLU A 37 10.89 -23.37 3.63
N ILE A 38 10.13 -22.46 3.02
CA ILE A 38 8.81 -22.05 3.48
C ILE A 38 7.77 -22.69 2.56
N GLU A 39 6.89 -23.49 3.16
CA GLU A 39 5.68 -23.93 2.50
C GLU A 39 4.58 -22.87 2.68
N LEU A 40 4.21 -22.20 1.59
CA LEU A 40 3.23 -21.12 1.61
C LEU A 40 1.83 -21.65 1.34
N THR A 41 0.94 -21.52 2.32
CA THR A 41 -0.50 -21.75 2.16
C THR A 41 -1.26 -20.44 2.12
N LEU A 42 -2.03 -20.22 1.05
CA LEU A 42 -2.91 -19.06 0.85
C LEU A 42 -4.33 -19.42 1.30
N PHE A 43 -4.79 -18.72 2.34
CA PHE A 43 -6.14 -18.89 2.85
C PHE A 43 -7.10 -17.88 2.23
N SER A 44 -8.24 -18.37 1.78
CA SER A 44 -9.38 -17.57 1.38
C SER A 44 -10.67 -18.03 2.03
N SER A 45 -11.57 -17.09 2.23
CA SER A 45 -12.93 -17.37 2.65
C SER A 45 -13.85 -16.32 2.02
N SER A 46 -14.65 -16.74 1.05
CA SER A 46 -15.67 -15.91 0.43
C SER A 46 -16.81 -16.76 -0.11
N TRP A 47 -18.00 -16.18 -0.11
CA TRP A 47 -19.15 -16.82 -0.77
C TRP A 47 -19.19 -16.53 -2.26
N LYS A 48 -18.74 -15.33 -2.67
CA LYS A 48 -18.81 -14.83 -4.05
C LYS A 48 -17.47 -14.93 -4.78
N ASP A 49 -16.40 -14.41 -4.16
CA ASP A 49 -15.09 -14.30 -4.78
C ASP A 49 -14.27 -15.53 -4.39
N ARG A 50 -14.04 -16.45 -5.34
CA ARG A 50 -13.39 -17.73 -5.09
C ARG A 50 -11.97 -17.76 -5.62
N LEU A 51 -11.10 -18.53 -4.96
CA LEU A 51 -9.80 -18.90 -5.52
C LEU A 51 -10.02 -19.78 -6.77
N GLY A 52 -9.35 -19.43 -7.87
CA GLY A 52 -9.48 -20.19 -9.13
C GLY A 52 -10.67 -19.82 -10.00
N ASP A 53 -11.45 -18.79 -9.65
CA ASP A 53 -12.42 -18.20 -10.56
C ASP A 53 -11.68 -17.69 -11.82
N PRO A 54 -12.17 -17.99 -13.07
CA PRO A 54 -11.57 -17.49 -14.32
C PRO A 54 -11.39 -15.96 -14.37
N GLN A 55 -12.21 -15.21 -13.63
CA GLN A 55 -12.10 -13.76 -13.51
C GLN A 55 -11.14 -13.32 -12.39
N SER A 56 -10.63 -14.25 -11.57
CA SER A 56 -9.68 -13.96 -10.52
C SER A 56 -8.24 -13.89 -11.08
N ARG A 57 -7.36 -13.23 -10.34
CA ARG A 57 -5.92 -13.21 -10.69
C ARG A 57 -5.35 -14.64 -10.70
N LYS A 58 -4.41 -14.88 -11.62
CA LYS A 58 -3.65 -16.11 -11.64
C LYS A 58 -2.96 -16.31 -10.30
N LEU A 59 -3.24 -17.42 -9.65
CA LEU A 59 -2.66 -17.73 -8.33
C LEU A 59 -1.14 -17.87 -8.40
N PRO A 60 -0.42 -17.51 -7.33
CA PRO A 60 1.02 -17.74 -7.23
C PRO A 60 1.37 -19.21 -7.42
N SER A 61 2.20 -19.52 -8.40
CA SER A 61 2.68 -20.88 -8.64
C SER A 61 3.60 -21.31 -7.49
N GLY A 62 3.40 -22.50 -6.94
CA GLY A 62 4.17 -23.02 -5.81
C GLY A 62 3.56 -22.75 -4.43
N ALA A 63 2.41 -22.08 -4.34
CA ALA A 63 1.66 -21.95 -3.10
C ALA A 63 0.50 -22.94 -3.04
N SER A 64 0.30 -23.57 -1.88
CA SER A 64 -0.90 -24.32 -1.56
C SER A 64 -2.06 -23.36 -1.29
N THR A 65 -3.30 -23.81 -1.54
CA THR A 65 -4.48 -22.96 -1.39
C THR A 65 -5.57 -23.63 -0.57
N ILE A 66 -6.16 -22.90 0.36
CA ILE A 66 -7.32 -23.35 1.13
C ILE A 66 -8.42 -22.30 0.96
N ASP A 67 -9.53 -22.72 0.36
CA ASP A 67 -10.67 -21.87 0.10
C ASP A 67 -11.93 -22.40 0.79
N ARG A 68 -12.55 -21.59 1.64
CA ARG A 68 -13.75 -21.95 2.42
C ARG A 68 -14.95 -21.10 2.04
N ARG A 69 -16.15 -21.71 2.06
CA ARG A 69 -17.42 -21.01 1.76
C ARG A 69 -18.03 -20.39 3.02
N ILE A 70 -17.28 -19.51 3.68
CA ILE A 70 -17.78 -18.77 4.84
C ILE A 70 -17.92 -17.30 4.43
N PRO A 71 -19.09 -16.66 4.65
CA PRO A 71 -19.25 -15.23 4.36
C PRO A 71 -18.22 -14.39 5.08
N VAL A 72 -17.52 -13.52 4.35
CA VAL A 72 -16.42 -12.68 4.90
C VAL A 72 -16.88 -11.86 6.11
N ARG A 73 -18.10 -11.28 6.04
CA ARG A 73 -18.64 -10.46 7.15
C ARG A 73 -18.85 -11.29 8.43
N LEU A 74 -19.37 -12.51 8.29
CA LEU A 74 -19.57 -13.41 9.42
C LEU A 74 -18.23 -13.82 10.02
N LEU A 75 -17.28 -14.24 9.19
CA LEU A 75 -15.97 -14.67 9.66
C LEU A 75 -15.20 -13.52 10.33
N ASN A 76 -15.24 -12.30 9.76
CA ASN A 76 -14.63 -11.15 10.37
C ASN A 76 -15.28 -10.79 11.71
N PHE A 77 -16.62 -10.86 11.83
CA PHE A 77 -17.30 -10.66 13.09
C PHE A 77 -16.84 -11.67 14.16
N LEU A 78 -16.84 -12.95 13.83
CA LEU A 78 -16.40 -14.01 14.76
C LEU A 78 -14.93 -13.82 15.17
N TRP A 79 -14.06 -13.52 14.21
CA TRP A 79 -12.63 -13.35 14.48
C TRP A 79 -12.30 -12.09 15.27
N HIS A 80 -12.99 -11.00 15.00
CA HIS A 80 -12.69 -9.73 15.66
C HIS A 80 -13.37 -9.59 17.04
N ARG A 81 -14.49 -10.29 17.28
CA ARG A 81 -15.25 -10.19 18.53
C ARG A 81 -15.06 -11.37 19.47
N ILE A 82 -14.93 -12.57 18.92
CA ILE A 82 -14.93 -13.82 19.68
C ILE A 82 -13.58 -14.53 19.59
N GLU A 83 -12.76 -14.15 18.61
CA GLU A 83 -11.48 -14.80 18.27
C GLU A 83 -11.63 -16.32 18.04
N TRP A 84 -12.78 -16.71 17.48
CA TRP A 84 -13.13 -18.11 17.18
C TRP A 84 -13.92 -18.17 15.86
N PRO A 85 -13.83 -19.26 15.09
CA PRO A 85 -12.90 -20.40 15.23
C PRO A 85 -11.46 -20.02 14.85
N SER A 86 -10.49 -20.77 15.38
CA SER A 86 -9.09 -20.58 14.95
C SER A 86 -8.88 -21.00 13.52
N ILE A 87 -7.80 -20.51 12.88
CA ILE A 87 -7.47 -20.84 11.49
C ILE A 87 -7.28 -22.36 11.33
N GLU A 88 -6.67 -23.03 12.28
CA GLU A 88 -6.48 -24.48 12.28
C GLU A 88 -7.81 -25.23 12.30
N THR A 89 -8.79 -24.72 13.07
CA THR A 89 -10.15 -25.31 13.09
C THR A 89 -10.86 -25.18 11.75
N ILE A 90 -10.67 -24.07 11.04
CA ILE A 90 -11.29 -23.83 9.73
C ILE A 90 -10.63 -24.65 8.63
N THR A 91 -9.30 -24.72 8.67
CA THR A 91 -8.51 -25.34 7.59
C THR A 91 -8.32 -26.83 7.79
N GLN A 92 -8.37 -27.33 9.03
CA GLN A 92 -7.99 -28.69 9.46
C GLN A 92 -6.49 -28.94 9.25
N GLU A 93 -5.66 -27.88 9.24
CA GLU A 93 -4.21 -27.94 9.07
C GLU A 93 -3.53 -27.22 10.22
N ARG A 94 -2.25 -27.52 10.45
CA ARG A 94 -1.40 -26.83 11.41
C ARG A 94 -0.43 -25.93 10.68
N PHE A 95 -0.13 -24.78 11.29
CA PHE A 95 0.78 -23.80 10.75
C PHE A 95 1.83 -23.42 11.80
N ASP A 96 3.06 -23.21 11.37
CA ASP A 96 4.10 -22.64 12.25
C ASP A 96 3.93 -21.12 12.39
N VAL A 97 3.48 -20.46 11.32
CA VAL A 97 3.26 -19.01 11.25
C VAL A 97 1.94 -18.70 10.56
N VAL A 98 1.18 -17.79 11.11
CA VAL A 98 -0.04 -17.24 10.53
C VAL A 98 0.15 -15.75 10.28
N HIS A 99 0.05 -15.31 9.03
CA HIS A 99 0.23 -13.91 8.64
C HIS A 99 -1.05 -13.28 8.13
N SER A 100 -1.45 -12.21 8.79
CA SER A 100 -2.53 -11.32 8.38
C SER A 100 -1.93 -10.08 7.68
N PRO A 101 -2.21 -9.85 6.39
CA PRO A 101 -1.72 -8.66 5.68
C PRO A 101 -2.53 -7.40 6.00
N HIS A 102 -3.14 -7.34 7.16
CA HIS A 102 -3.86 -6.20 7.73
C HIS A 102 -3.68 -6.16 9.26
N PRO A 103 -4.03 -5.05 9.95
CA PRO A 103 -3.68 -4.85 11.36
C PRO A 103 -4.34 -5.80 12.38
N LEU A 104 -5.28 -6.65 11.94
CA LEU A 104 -5.98 -7.55 12.84
C LEU A 104 -5.48 -8.99 12.70
N LEU A 105 -5.20 -9.65 13.82
CA LEU A 105 -4.74 -11.03 13.86
C LEU A 105 -5.78 -11.99 13.27
N LEU A 106 -5.29 -13.04 12.61
CA LEU A 106 -6.08 -14.25 12.42
C LEU A 106 -5.98 -15.08 13.69
N PRO A 107 -7.10 -15.51 14.29
CA PRO A 107 -7.06 -16.35 15.48
C PRO A 107 -6.33 -17.67 15.20
N SER A 108 -5.29 -17.94 15.99
CA SER A 108 -4.52 -19.18 15.97
C SER A 108 -4.26 -19.62 17.40
N ARG A 109 -4.15 -20.94 17.61
CA ARG A 109 -3.86 -21.54 18.90
C ARG A 109 -2.38 -21.86 19.09
N GLU A 110 -1.71 -22.22 18.00
CA GLU A 110 -0.38 -22.85 18.06
C GLU A 110 0.67 -22.08 17.21
N ALA A 111 0.25 -21.26 16.27
CA ALA A 111 1.16 -20.59 15.34
C ALA A 111 1.63 -19.22 15.83
N ALA A 112 2.84 -18.85 15.48
CA ALA A 112 3.29 -17.47 15.60
C ALA A 112 2.42 -16.55 14.73
N GLN A 113 1.93 -15.45 15.31
CA GLN A 113 0.97 -14.56 14.66
C GLN A 113 1.66 -13.28 14.19
N ILE A 114 1.56 -12.97 12.90
CA ILE A 114 2.13 -11.79 12.28
C ILE A 114 1.02 -10.94 11.66
N VAL A 115 1.13 -9.62 11.79
CA VAL A 115 0.25 -8.65 11.12
C VAL A 115 1.07 -7.71 10.25
N THR A 116 0.48 -7.21 9.15
CA THR A 116 1.04 -6.08 8.40
C THR A 116 0.23 -4.83 8.70
N ILE A 117 0.91 -3.73 9.03
CA ILE A 117 0.33 -2.39 9.19
C ILE A 117 0.88 -1.51 8.07
N HIS A 118 0.03 -1.17 7.10
CA HIS A 118 0.41 -0.38 5.93
C HIS A 118 0.48 1.11 6.23
N ASP A 119 -0.45 1.62 7.01
CA ASP A 119 -0.53 2.98 7.56
C ASP A 119 -1.38 2.98 8.83
N LEU A 120 -1.50 4.13 9.47
CA LEU A 120 -2.31 4.34 10.67
C LEU A 120 -3.39 5.42 10.47
N ASP A 121 -3.74 5.75 9.24
CA ASP A 121 -4.74 6.76 8.89
C ASP A 121 -6.12 6.49 9.55
N PHE A 122 -6.46 5.21 9.74
CA PHE A 122 -7.68 4.80 10.43
C PHE A 122 -7.77 5.27 11.89
N LEU A 123 -6.66 5.61 12.54
CA LEU A 123 -6.67 6.13 13.91
C LEU A 123 -7.20 7.56 13.99
N ASP A 124 -7.13 8.32 12.89
CA ASP A 124 -7.53 9.72 12.82
C ASP A 124 -8.95 9.90 12.27
N ARG A 125 -9.54 8.84 11.69
CA ARG A 125 -10.87 8.86 11.09
C ARG A 125 -11.98 8.50 12.09
N GLN A 126 -12.25 9.36 13.05
CA GLN A 126 -13.36 9.15 13.99
C GLN A 126 -14.76 9.31 13.33
N GLU A 127 -14.87 10.10 12.26
CA GLU A 127 -16.17 10.46 11.66
C GLU A 127 -16.73 9.45 10.65
N CYS A 128 -15.94 8.51 10.16
CA CYS A 128 -16.43 7.46 9.25
C CYS A 128 -17.04 6.24 9.96
N ALA A 129 -17.27 6.31 11.25
CA ALA A 129 -17.70 5.19 12.10
C ALA A 129 -19.23 5.03 12.14
N ALA A 130 -19.88 4.93 10.98
CA ALA A 130 -21.33 4.65 10.91
C ALA A 130 -21.72 3.22 11.34
N ASN A 131 -20.75 2.32 11.57
CA ASN A 131 -20.97 0.93 12.02
C ASN A 131 -20.25 0.67 13.34
N GLU A 132 -20.92 -0.03 14.28
CA GLU A 132 -20.37 -0.41 15.60
C GLU A 132 -18.99 -1.09 15.55
N ILE A 133 -18.71 -1.85 14.50
CA ILE A 133 -17.38 -2.50 14.27
C ILE A 133 -16.26 -1.47 14.12
N ARG A 134 -16.56 -0.23 13.71
CA ARG A 134 -15.54 0.81 13.50
C ARG A 134 -15.23 1.63 14.73
N ARG A 135 -16.15 1.72 15.71
CA ARG A 135 -15.91 2.48 16.94
C ARG A 135 -14.76 1.94 17.77
N ASP A 136 -14.67 0.61 17.85
CA ASP A 136 -13.64 -0.09 18.64
C ASP A 136 -12.44 -0.50 17.81
N TYR A 137 -12.37 -0.11 16.52
CA TYR A 137 -11.32 -0.60 15.61
C TYR A 137 -9.92 -0.18 16.06
N ARG A 138 -9.78 1.03 16.59
CA ARG A 138 -8.52 1.53 17.16
C ARG A 138 -8.04 0.64 18.31
N ASP A 139 -8.91 0.39 19.30
CA ASP A 139 -8.58 -0.39 20.48
C ASP A 139 -8.30 -1.85 20.11
N LEU A 140 -9.05 -2.37 19.13
CA LEU A 140 -8.86 -3.71 18.61
C LEU A 140 -7.49 -3.84 17.90
N VAL A 141 -7.12 -2.89 17.06
CA VAL A 141 -5.79 -2.89 16.42
C VAL A 141 -4.69 -2.79 17.46
N GLN A 142 -4.82 -1.90 18.46
CA GLN A 142 -3.83 -1.78 19.52
C GLN A 142 -3.69 -3.09 20.33
N LYS A 143 -4.81 -3.72 20.67
CA LYS A 143 -4.82 -5.04 21.36
C LYS A 143 -4.12 -6.11 20.50
N HIS A 144 -4.45 -6.18 19.20
CA HIS A 144 -3.89 -7.18 18.30
C HIS A 144 -2.40 -6.92 18.01
N ALA A 145 -2.00 -5.66 17.82
CA ALA A 145 -0.60 -5.30 17.62
C ALA A 145 0.29 -5.70 18.82
N ARG A 146 -0.20 -5.51 20.05
CA ARG A 146 0.52 -5.93 21.27
C ARG A 146 0.66 -7.44 21.42
N ARG A 147 -0.25 -8.21 20.84
CA ARG A 147 -0.27 -9.68 20.90
C ARG A 147 0.47 -10.32 19.73
N ALA A 148 0.67 -9.59 18.66
CA ALA A 148 1.40 -10.10 17.50
C ALA A 148 2.82 -10.51 17.90
N THR A 149 3.27 -11.67 17.41
CA THR A 149 4.65 -12.11 17.60
C THR A 149 5.62 -11.17 16.90
N GLN A 150 5.20 -10.66 15.72
CA GLN A 150 5.92 -9.67 14.93
C GLN A 150 4.95 -8.82 14.11
N ILE A 151 5.31 -7.57 13.89
CA ILE A 151 4.58 -6.61 13.04
C ILE A 151 5.43 -6.29 11.83
N VAL A 152 4.84 -6.38 10.65
CA VAL A 152 5.46 -5.99 9.38
C VAL A 152 4.92 -4.63 8.96
N VAL A 153 5.81 -3.74 8.52
CA VAL A 153 5.48 -2.39 8.03
C VAL A 153 6.25 -2.11 6.73
N PRO A 154 5.72 -1.23 5.85
CA PRO A 154 6.36 -0.98 4.54
C PRO A 154 7.50 0.05 4.57
N SER A 155 7.67 0.82 5.66
CA SER A 155 8.63 1.93 5.73
C SER A 155 9.12 2.20 7.15
N HIS A 156 10.25 2.90 7.27
CA HIS A 156 10.74 3.39 8.57
C HIS A 156 9.77 4.41 9.18
N TYR A 157 9.15 5.23 8.35
CA TYR A 157 8.12 6.15 8.81
C TYR A 157 6.97 5.39 9.50
N THR A 158 6.39 4.38 8.86
CA THR A 158 5.31 3.59 9.45
C THR A 158 5.78 2.85 10.72
N ALA A 159 7.03 2.37 10.77
CA ALA A 159 7.60 1.77 11.97
C ALA A 159 7.61 2.76 13.15
N GLY A 160 8.06 3.99 12.91
CA GLY A 160 8.04 5.07 13.90
C GLY A 160 6.62 5.40 14.38
N GLU A 161 5.66 5.49 13.48
CA GLU A 161 4.26 5.74 13.81
C GLU A 161 3.62 4.59 14.63
N VAL A 162 3.90 3.34 14.28
CA VAL A 162 3.45 2.16 15.05
C VAL A 162 4.04 2.18 16.46
N THR A 163 5.33 2.45 16.59
CA THR A 163 5.99 2.59 17.90
C THR A 163 5.35 3.70 18.72
N ARG A 164 5.20 4.88 18.14
CA ARG A 164 4.71 6.08 18.83
C ARG A 164 3.22 5.98 19.19
N ARG A 165 2.36 5.54 18.25
CA ARG A 165 0.90 5.63 18.39
C ARG A 165 0.27 4.39 19.01
N LEU A 166 0.87 3.21 18.83
CA LEU A 166 0.37 1.95 19.39
C LEU A 166 1.20 1.48 20.61
N SER A 167 2.28 2.18 20.94
CA SER A 167 3.20 1.85 22.06
C SER A 167 3.77 0.43 21.91
N ILE A 168 4.26 0.12 20.70
CA ILE A 168 4.89 -1.15 20.35
C ILE A 168 6.42 -0.99 20.41
N SER A 169 7.11 -2.00 20.97
CA SER A 169 8.58 -2.04 20.94
C SER A 169 9.11 -2.11 19.51
N PRO A 170 10.13 -1.33 19.14
CA PRO A 170 10.78 -1.44 17.84
C PRO A 170 11.27 -2.86 17.50
N ASP A 171 11.69 -3.65 18.50
CA ASP A 171 12.14 -5.03 18.34
C ASP A 171 11.04 -5.99 17.82
N SER A 172 9.78 -5.56 17.92
CA SER A 172 8.64 -6.33 17.42
C SER A 172 8.17 -5.84 16.05
N ILE A 173 8.94 -4.92 15.40
CA ILE A 173 8.59 -4.33 14.11
C ILE A 173 9.68 -4.67 13.09
N SER A 174 9.27 -5.20 11.95
CA SER A 174 10.14 -5.49 10.81
C SER A 174 9.71 -4.72 9.58
N ILE A 175 10.68 -4.13 8.89
CA ILE A 175 10.42 -3.33 7.68
C ILE A 175 10.54 -4.24 6.46
N CYS A 176 9.46 -4.32 5.69
CA CYS A 176 9.38 -5.03 4.41
C CYS A 176 8.81 -4.07 3.35
N PRO A 177 9.65 -3.30 2.65
CA PRO A 177 9.20 -2.32 1.67
C PRO A 177 8.43 -2.98 0.52
N ASN A 178 7.51 -2.25 -0.08
CA ASN A 178 6.83 -2.71 -1.29
C ASN A 178 7.79 -2.72 -2.48
N GLY A 179 7.55 -3.63 -3.44
CA GLY A 179 8.23 -3.62 -4.73
C GLY A 179 7.48 -2.81 -5.80
N PRO A 180 8.15 -2.44 -6.90
CA PRO A 180 7.54 -1.78 -8.04
C PRO A 180 6.62 -2.74 -8.80
N PRO A 181 5.67 -2.21 -9.62
CA PRO A 181 4.94 -3.04 -10.57
C PRO A 181 5.88 -3.62 -11.64
N PRO A 182 5.52 -4.75 -12.27
CA PRO A 182 6.29 -5.35 -13.35
C PRO A 182 6.11 -4.59 -14.67
N TRP A 183 6.27 -3.27 -14.66
CA TRP A 183 6.18 -2.41 -15.82
C TRP A 183 7.55 -2.13 -16.43
N SER A 184 7.62 -2.08 -17.76
CA SER A 184 8.84 -1.70 -18.44
C SER A 184 9.00 -0.19 -18.48
N PRO A 185 10.20 0.34 -18.26
CA PRO A 185 10.49 1.76 -18.41
C PRO A 185 10.06 2.30 -19.78
N LEU A 186 9.62 3.54 -19.81
CA LEU A 186 9.41 4.25 -21.06
C LEU A 186 10.76 4.58 -21.72
N SER A 187 10.79 4.66 -23.04
CA SER A 187 12.00 5.04 -23.80
C SER A 187 12.44 6.48 -23.49
N ALA A 188 11.48 7.35 -23.20
CA ALA A 188 11.68 8.73 -22.76
C ALA A 188 10.43 9.22 -22.01
N PRO A 189 10.57 10.18 -21.07
CA PRO A 189 9.42 10.82 -20.45
C PRO A 189 8.62 11.59 -21.51
N PRO A 190 7.27 11.63 -21.41
CA PRO A 190 6.44 12.34 -22.37
C PRO A 190 6.70 13.85 -22.35
N ASN A 191 6.90 14.44 -23.53
CA ASN A 191 7.03 15.89 -23.70
C ASN A 191 5.68 16.60 -23.73
N SER A 192 4.60 15.87 -23.98
CA SER A 192 3.21 16.32 -23.94
C SER A 192 2.39 15.32 -23.13
N GLY A 193 1.27 15.77 -22.57
CA GLY A 193 0.41 14.90 -21.78
C GLY A 193 -0.18 15.67 -20.61
N HIS A 194 -0.46 14.98 -19.51
CA HIS A 194 -1.16 15.53 -18.35
C HIS A 194 -0.32 15.50 -17.08
N LEU A 195 -0.74 16.27 -16.07
CA LEU A 195 -0.32 16.07 -14.69
C LEU A 195 -1.18 14.93 -14.13
N LEU A 196 -0.58 13.99 -13.42
CA LEU A 196 -1.28 12.80 -12.91
C LEU A 196 -1.23 12.73 -11.38
N PHE A 197 -2.39 12.60 -10.79
CA PHE A 197 -2.56 12.19 -9.41
C PHE A 197 -3.14 10.76 -9.39
N VAL A 198 -2.60 9.89 -8.53
CA VAL A 198 -3.09 8.52 -8.35
C VAL A 198 -3.35 8.24 -6.88
N GLY A 199 -4.58 7.82 -6.57
CA GLY A 199 -4.97 7.43 -5.22
C GLY A 199 -6.45 7.69 -4.92
N SER A 200 -6.96 7.12 -3.82
CA SER A 200 -8.31 7.45 -3.35
C SER A 200 -8.41 8.93 -3.02
N LEU A 201 -9.53 9.57 -3.42
CA LEU A 201 -9.75 11.02 -3.20
C LEU A 201 -10.19 11.29 -1.75
N THR A 202 -9.36 10.88 -0.79
CA THR A 202 -9.60 11.04 0.65
C THR A 202 -8.89 12.29 1.19
N PRO A 203 -9.31 12.86 2.34
CA PRO A 203 -8.66 14.03 2.92
C PRO A 203 -7.15 13.89 3.10
N ARG A 204 -6.66 12.71 3.46
CA ARG A 204 -5.24 12.40 3.59
C ARG A 204 -4.44 12.64 2.31
N LYS A 205 -5.06 12.42 1.15
CA LYS A 205 -4.44 12.61 -0.16
C LYS A 205 -4.40 14.07 -0.62
N ASN A 206 -5.06 14.96 0.11
CA ASN A 206 -4.95 16.40 -0.01
C ASN A 206 -5.24 16.96 -1.42
N VAL A 207 -6.26 16.40 -2.08
CA VAL A 207 -6.71 16.87 -3.39
C VAL A 207 -7.04 18.37 -3.40
N PRO A 208 -7.65 18.97 -2.36
CA PRO A 208 -7.90 20.41 -2.32
C PRO A 208 -6.68 21.27 -2.55
N LEU A 209 -5.55 20.97 -1.89
CA LEU A 209 -4.29 21.70 -2.12
C LEU A 209 -3.81 21.54 -3.57
N LEU A 210 -3.92 20.34 -4.15
CA LEU A 210 -3.55 20.12 -5.55
C LEU A 210 -4.38 20.97 -6.50
N LEU A 211 -5.68 21.06 -6.27
CA LEU A 211 -6.57 21.89 -7.07
C LEU A 211 -6.28 23.40 -6.91
N GLU A 212 -5.93 23.84 -5.70
CA GLU A 212 -5.49 25.21 -5.44
C GLU A 212 -4.19 25.51 -6.20
N ALA A 213 -3.18 24.66 -6.03
CA ALA A 213 -1.91 24.80 -6.74
C ALA A 213 -2.10 24.79 -8.27
N TYR A 214 -2.94 23.87 -8.77
CA TYR A 214 -3.24 23.79 -10.19
C TYR A 214 -4.01 25.03 -10.70
N GLY A 215 -4.93 25.58 -9.91
CA GLY A 215 -5.63 26.84 -10.20
C GLY A 215 -4.67 28.03 -10.30
N ILE A 216 -3.71 28.15 -9.38
CA ILE A 216 -2.67 29.16 -9.42
C ILE A 216 -1.81 28.98 -10.68
N LEU A 217 -1.37 27.74 -10.96
CA LEU A 217 -0.55 27.41 -12.12
C LEU A 217 -1.24 27.79 -13.43
N THR A 218 -2.51 27.44 -13.59
CA THR A 218 -3.31 27.77 -14.78
C THR A 218 -3.60 29.26 -14.95
N SER A 219 -3.61 30.02 -13.85
CA SER A 219 -3.74 31.47 -13.88
C SER A 219 -2.43 32.17 -14.24
N ARG A 220 -1.30 31.59 -13.88
CA ARG A 220 0.05 32.13 -14.22
C ARG A 220 0.47 31.85 -15.66
N ARG A 221 0.00 30.72 -16.24
CA ARG A 221 0.48 30.21 -17.53
C ARG A 221 -0.69 29.84 -18.45
N GLY A 222 -0.60 30.21 -19.71
CA GLY A 222 -1.63 29.86 -20.72
C GLY A 222 -1.60 28.39 -21.16
N ASN A 223 -0.43 27.75 -21.13
CA ASN A 223 -0.25 26.37 -21.61
C ASN A 223 0.16 25.44 -20.45
N VAL A 224 -0.82 25.01 -19.66
CA VAL A 224 -0.65 24.05 -18.58
C VAL A 224 -1.28 22.73 -19.02
N PRO A 225 -0.58 21.58 -18.84
CA PRO A 225 -1.18 20.27 -19.05
C PRO A 225 -2.44 20.06 -18.20
N ASP A 226 -3.42 19.34 -18.74
CA ASP A 226 -4.61 18.97 -17.96
C ASP A 226 -4.23 18.16 -16.71
N LEU A 227 -5.05 18.22 -15.68
CA LEU A 227 -4.88 17.46 -14.46
C LEU A 227 -5.82 16.24 -14.46
N VAL A 228 -5.25 15.05 -14.36
CA VAL A 228 -5.98 13.80 -14.23
C VAL A 228 -5.91 13.30 -12.79
N LEU A 229 -7.08 13.09 -12.18
CA LEU A 229 -7.25 12.52 -10.84
C LEU A 229 -7.72 11.07 -10.99
N ALA A 230 -6.79 10.11 -10.92
CA ALA A 230 -7.08 8.69 -11.07
C ALA A 230 -7.33 8.05 -9.70
N GLY A 231 -8.60 7.82 -9.36
CA GLY A 231 -8.96 7.19 -8.10
C GLY A 231 -10.43 7.31 -7.73
N LEU A 232 -10.83 6.45 -6.79
CA LEU A 232 -12.19 6.47 -6.27
C LEU A 232 -12.38 7.60 -5.27
N SER A 233 -13.53 8.21 -5.39
CA SER A 233 -14.12 9.12 -4.44
C SER A 233 -14.83 8.36 -3.32
N SER A 234 -14.65 8.76 -2.08
CA SER A 234 -15.39 8.22 -0.93
C SER A 234 -16.57 9.14 -0.56
N SER A 235 -17.54 9.18 -1.39
CA SER A 235 -18.93 9.64 -1.40
C SER A 235 -19.43 10.80 -0.52
N ASN A 236 -18.88 11.24 0.60
CA ASN A 236 -19.51 12.28 1.44
C ASN A 236 -18.62 13.48 1.83
N GLN A 237 -17.32 13.43 1.56
CA GLN A 237 -16.39 14.52 1.95
C GLN A 237 -15.90 15.39 0.77
N GLU A 238 -16.37 15.08 -0.43
CA GLU A 238 -15.91 15.73 -1.67
C GLU A 238 -16.74 16.96 -2.04
N SER A 239 -17.88 17.16 -1.42
CA SER A 239 -18.81 18.26 -1.74
C SER A 239 -18.16 19.66 -1.65
N GLY A 240 -17.08 19.82 -0.88
CA GLY A 240 -16.42 21.11 -0.71
C GLY A 240 -15.53 21.55 -1.86
N TRP A 241 -14.87 20.61 -2.56
CA TRP A 241 -13.94 20.96 -3.66
C TRP A 241 -14.42 20.50 -5.03
N LEU A 242 -15.36 19.56 -5.10
CA LEU A 242 -15.88 19.03 -6.37
C LEU A 242 -16.50 20.12 -7.24
N ASP A 243 -17.22 21.06 -6.65
CA ASP A 243 -17.79 22.19 -7.39
C ASP A 243 -16.73 23.14 -7.97
N ALA A 244 -15.54 23.18 -7.37
CA ALA A 244 -14.47 24.05 -7.84
C ALA A 244 -13.94 23.63 -9.21
N ILE A 245 -13.92 22.34 -9.54
CA ILE A 245 -13.41 21.83 -10.83
C ILE A 245 -14.27 22.27 -12.02
N TYR A 246 -15.52 22.64 -11.79
CA TYR A 246 -16.43 23.13 -12.83
C TYR A 246 -16.39 24.66 -13.00
N LYS A 247 -15.57 25.36 -12.22
CA LYS A 247 -15.44 26.82 -12.26
C LYS A 247 -14.06 27.23 -12.79
N PRO A 248 -13.94 28.40 -13.48
CA PRO A 248 -12.63 28.93 -13.84
C PRO A 248 -11.74 29.11 -12.59
N PRO A 249 -10.42 28.87 -12.70
CA PRO A 249 -9.67 28.51 -13.90
C PRO A 249 -9.59 27.00 -14.17
N LEU A 250 -10.29 26.14 -13.42
CA LEU A 250 -10.19 24.67 -13.45
C LEU A 250 -11.13 24.04 -14.49
N ALA A 251 -12.21 24.73 -14.84
CA ALA A 251 -13.24 24.21 -15.73
C ALA A 251 -12.68 23.67 -17.05
N GLY A 252 -13.00 22.40 -17.35
CA GLY A 252 -12.55 21.71 -18.57
C GLY A 252 -11.08 21.25 -18.57
N LYS A 253 -10.33 21.49 -17.46
CA LYS A 253 -8.91 21.11 -17.34
C LYS A 253 -8.64 20.04 -16.29
N VAL A 254 -9.61 19.71 -15.44
CA VAL A 254 -9.50 18.68 -14.41
C VAL A 254 -10.40 17.51 -14.75
N HIS A 255 -9.85 16.32 -14.80
CA HIS A 255 -10.54 15.09 -15.19
C HIS A 255 -10.48 14.06 -14.07
N ILE A 256 -11.63 13.64 -13.55
CA ILE A 256 -11.74 12.57 -12.54
C ILE A 256 -12.11 11.28 -13.27
N THR A 257 -11.27 10.25 -13.15
CA THR A 257 -11.49 8.98 -13.85
C THR A 257 -12.32 7.98 -13.04
N GLY A 258 -12.42 8.15 -11.71
CA GLY A 258 -12.89 7.11 -10.83
C GLY A 258 -11.87 5.96 -10.70
N TYR A 259 -12.36 4.76 -10.38
CA TYR A 259 -11.52 3.57 -10.35
C TYR A 259 -11.03 3.20 -11.75
N VAL A 260 -9.75 2.91 -11.83
CA VAL A 260 -9.09 2.54 -13.10
C VAL A 260 -8.42 1.18 -12.92
N GLU A 261 -8.60 0.29 -13.88
CA GLU A 261 -7.91 -0.99 -13.90
C GLU A 261 -6.40 -0.83 -14.16
N LYS A 262 -5.58 -1.80 -13.73
CA LYS A 262 -4.11 -1.74 -13.75
C LYS A 262 -3.55 -1.43 -15.14
N ALA A 263 -4.13 -2.00 -16.21
CA ALA A 263 -3.70 -1.75 -17.58
C ALA A 263 -3.95 -0.29 -18.02
N THR A 264 -5.16 0.21 -17.78
CA THR A 264 -5.53 1.60 -18.08
C THR A 264 -4.77 2.59 -17.18
N LEU A 265 -4.50 2.23 -15.92
CA LEU A 265 -3.65 3.04 -15.04
C LEU A 265 -2.24 3.18 -15.59
N GLN A 266 -1.65 2.10 -16.13
CA GLN A 266 -0.35 2.16 -16.79
C GLN A 266 -0.36 3.11 -18.00
N GLU A 267 -1.46 3.16 -18.77
CA GLU A 267 -1.59 4.11 -19.87
C GLU A 267 -1.66 5.57 -19.38
N PHE A 268 -2.34 5.84 -18.26
CA PHE A 268 -2.33 7.18 -17.66
C PHE A 268 -0.92 7.57 -17.23
N TYR A 269 -0.19 6.68 -16.59
CA TYR A 269 1.21 6.94 -16.25
C TYR A 269 2.03 7.18 -17.55
N ALA A 270 1.89 6.34 -18.56
CA ALA A 270 2.67 6.46 -19.80
C ALA A 270 2.45 7.79 -20.55
N LYS A 271 1.35 8.48 -20.28
CA LYS A 271 1.03 9.81 -20.85
C LYS A 271 1.23 10.95 -19.85
N ALA A 272 1.72 10.67 -18.64
CA ALA A 272 1.91 11.69 -17.62
C ALA A 272 3.23 12.42 -17.80
N ARG A 273 3.21 13.74 -17.81
CA ARG A 273 4.41 14.58 -17.77
C ARG A 273 5.03 14.64 -16.39
N VAL A 274 4.17 14.69 -15.35
CA VAL A 274 4.56 14.75 -13.94
C VAL A 274 3.51 14.03 -13.13
N VAL A 275 3.95 13.21 -12.18
CA VAL A 275 3.08 12.65 -11.13
C VAL A 275 3.15 13.53 -9.91
N VAL A 276 1.98 13.92 -9.37
CA VAL A 276 1.89 14.86 -8.24
C VAL A 276 1.18 14.19 -7.07
N LEU A 277 1.84 14.12 -5.91
CA LEU A 277 1.39 13.42 -4.70
C LEU A 277 1.44 14.36 -3.48
N PRO A 278 0.42 15.19 -3.25
CA PRO A 278 0.41 16.20 -2.18
C PRO A 278 -0.03 15.63 -0.81
N SER A 279 0.07 14.32 -0.61
CA SER A 279 -0.48 13.63 0.55
C SER A 279 0.03 14.19 1.87
N LEU A 280 -0.87 14.38 2.84
CA LEU A 280 -0.54 14.78 4.21
C LEU A 280 0.14 13.66 4.97
N ASP A 281 -0.20 12.41 4.62
CA ASP A 281 0.37 11.20 5.21
C ASP A 281 0.33 10.04 4.21
N GLU A 282 1.39 9.25 4.19
CA GLU A 282 1.56 8.04 3.37
C GLU A 282 2.37 6.99 4.13
N GLY A 283 1.86 5.76 4.16
CA GLY A 283 2.61 4.66 4.75
C GLY A 283 3.76 4.14 3.88
N PHE A 284 3.72 4.39 2.54
CA PHE A 284 4.80 4.05 1.62
C PHE A 284 4.86 5.01 0.41
N GLY A 285 3.83 5.05 -0.43
CA GLY A 285 3.84 5.88 -1.64
C GLY A 285 4.05 5.06 -2.92
N LEU A 286 3.30 3.97 -3.08
CA LEU A 286 3.32 3.16 -4.31
C LEU A 286 3.23 4.00 -5.60
N PRO A 287 2.38 5.05 -5.70
CA PRO A 287 2.31 5.85 -6.92
C PRO A 287 3.62 6.56 -7.29
N ALA A 288 4.43 6.97 -6.29
CA ALA A 288 5.75 7.52 -6.56
C ALA A 288 6.70 6.45 -7.14
N LEU A 289 6.68 5.25 -6.56
CA LEU A 289 7.50 4.14 -7.03
C LEU A 289 7.08 3.69 -8.45
N GLU A 290 5.77 3.66 -8.74
CA GLU A 290 5.21 3.38 -10.06
C GLU A 290 5.69 4.39 -11.10
N ALA A 291 5.63 5.68 -10.78
CA ALA A 291 6.12 6.76 -11.64
C ALA A 291 7.62 6.62 -11.92
N MET A 292 8.43 6.44 -10.88
CA MET A 292 9.89 6.27 -11.01
C MET A 292 10.26 5.03 -11.84
N THR A 293 9.50 3.94 -11.71
CA THR A 293 9.70 2.71 -12.50
C THR A 293 9.51 2.95 -14.00
N LEU A 294 8.55 3.79 -14.35
CA LEU A 294 8.28 4.16 -15.74
C LEU A 294 9.18 5.30 -16.28
N GLY A 295 9.92 5.97 -15.41
CA GLY A 295 10.74 7.11 -15.77
C GLY A 295 9.94 8.41 -15.89
N ILE A 296 8.96 8.60 -15.02
CA ILE A 296 8.14 9.80 -14.95
C ILE A 296 8.57 10.65 -13.76
N PRO A 297 8.81 11.96 -13.94
CA PRO A 297 9.16 12.86 -12.84
C PRO A 297 8.06 12.92 -11.77
N VAL A 298 8.48 13.06 -10.51
CA VAL A 298 7.58 13.09 -9.37
C VAL A 298 7.73 14.40 -8.60
N VAL A 299 6.60 15.05 -8.30
CA VAL A 299 6.47 16.04 -7.23
C VAL A 299 5.70 15.39 -6.09
N ALA A 300 6.30 15.31 -4.93
CA ALA A 300 5.68 14.63 -3.80
C ALA A 300 5.74 15.48 -2.53
N SER A 301 4.85 15.20 -1.58
CA SER A 301 4.92 15.78 -0.24
C SER A 301 6.22 15.40 0.47
N ASN A 302 6.72 16.31 1.27
CA ASN A 302 7.85 16.08 2.18
C ASN A 302 7.43 15.41 3.51
N ARG A 303 6.23 14.81 3.57
CA ARG A 303 5.68 14.13 4.77
C ARG A 303 5.43 12.65 4.53
N GLY A 304 5.18 11.94 5.63
CA GLY A 304 4.95 10.51 5.59
C GLY A 304 6.19 9.73 5.13
N ALA A 305 5.97 8.63 4.46
CA ALA A 305 7.02 7.82 3.86
C ALA A 305 7.49 8.32 2.48
N LEU A 306 6.87 9.37 1.91
CA LEU A 306 7.24 9.87 0.58
C LEU A 306 8.70 10.33 0.48
N PRO A 307 9.28 11.06 1.47
CA PRO A 307 10.71 11.37 1.46
C PRO A 307 11.60 10.12 1.46
N GLU A 308 11.20 9.07 2.19
CA GLU A 308 11.92 7.80 2.24
C GLU A 308 11.87 7.07 0.91
N VAL A 309 10.76 7.14 0.16
CA VAL A 309 10.59 6.44 -1.12
C VAL A 309 11.17 7.23 -2.29
N VAL A 310 10.91 8.53 -2.36
CA VAL A 310 11.34 9.38 -3.48
C VAL A 310 12.82 9.75 -3.35
N GLY A 311 13.28 10.07 -2.14
CA GLY A 311 14.65 10.56 -1.92
C GLY A 311 14.94 11.81 -2.75
N ASP A 312 16.06 11.79 -3.47
CA ASP A 312 16.50 12.87 -4.38
C ASP A 312 16.11 12.64 -5.85
N ALA A 313 15.22 11.65 -6.11
CA ALA A 313 14.76 11.30 -7.45
C ALA A 313 13.52 12.10 -7.92
N GLY A 314 12.99 12.98 -7.07
CA GLY A 314 11.87 13.87 -7.36
C GLY A 314 12.01 15.19 -6.62
N ILE A 315 11.00 16.03 -6.71
CA ILE A 315 10.92 17.27 -5.94
C ILE A 315 9.98 17.06 -4.76
N LEU A 316 10.48 17.32 -3.55
CA LEU A 316 9.68 17.27 -2.33
C LEU A 316 9.19 18.68 -1.97
N ALA A 317 7.88 18.81 -1.69
CA ALA A 317 7.22 20.07 -1.38
C ALA A 317 6.40 19.97 -0.08
N ASP A 318 6.22 21.06 0.63
CA ASP A 318 5.36 21.08 1.83
C ASP A 318 3.89 20.95 1.43
N PRO A 319 3.15 19.92 1.90
CA PRO A 319 1.74 19.72 1.56
C PRO A 319 0.78 20.72 2.24
N THR A 320 1.29 21.76 2.88
CA THR A 320 0.52 22.89 3.41
C THR A 320 0.75 24.17 2.62
N ASP A 321 1.65 24.15 1.64
CA ASP A 321 2.00 25.30 0.79
C ASP A 321 1.69 24.99 -0.70
N PRO A 322 0.57 25.49 -1.26
CA PRO A 322 0.26 25.29 -2.67
C PRO A 322 1.29 25.92 -3.62
N LEU A 323 1.97 27.01 -3.21
CA LEU A 323 2.99 27.65 -4.04
C LEU A 323 4.24 26.77 -4.19
N ALA A 324 4.61 26.03 -3.15
CA ALA A 324 5.71 25.06 -3.23
C ALA A 324 5.42 23.98 -4.30
N PHE A 325 4.17 23.53 -4.43
CA PHE A 325 3.75 22.60 -5.50
C PHE A 325 3.74 23.28 -6.88
N VAL A 326 3.27 24.52 -6.97
CA VAL A 326 3.33 25.31 -8.22
C VAL A 326 4.76 25.39 -8.72
N ASP A 327 5.67 25.87 -7.89
CA ASP A 327 7.07 26.07 -8.27
C ASP A 327 7.76 24.75 -8.63
N ALA A 328 7.46 23.66 -7.92
CA ALA A 328 7.98 22.34 -8.22
C ALA A 328 7.48 21.80 -9.57
N ILE A 329 6.19 21.98 -9.87
CA ILE A 329 5.59 21.57 -11.14
C ILE A 329 6.16 22.43 -12.30
N GLU A 330 6.22 23.76 -12.14
CA GLU A 330 6.79 24.68 -13.16
C GLU A 330 8.21 24.30 -13.52
N ARG A 331 9.06 24.04 -12.53
CA ARG A 331 10.44 23.59 -12.77
C ARG A 331 10.52 22.33 -13.61
N LEU A 332 9.67 21.32 -13.35
CA LEU A 332 9.64 20.08 -14.15
C LEU A 332 9.00 20.30 -15.54
N LEU A 333 8.15 21.30 -15.71
CA LEU A 333 7.57 21.62 -17.01
C LEU A 333 8.55 22.38 -17.91
N ASP A 334 9.46 23.17 -17.33
CA ASP A 334 10.32 24.12 -18.05
C ASP A 334 11.79 23.65 -18.18
N ASP A 335 12.29 22.82 -17.24
CA ASP A 335 13.69 22.39 -17.22
C ASP A 335 13.83 20.90 -17.61
N GLN A 336 14.13 20.66 -18.89
CA GLN A 336 14.37 19.32 -19.41
C GLN A 336 15.61 18.66 -18.81
N GLY A 337 16.60 19.42 -18.37
CA GLY A 337 17.79 18.91 -17.69
C GLY A 337 17.44 18.34 -16.30
N LEU A 338 16.59 19.07 -15.56
CA LEU A 338 16.04 18.61 -14.29
C LEU A 338 15.19 17.34 -14.45
N VAL A 339 14.31 17.30 -15.45
CA VAL A 339 13.52 16.11 -15.79
C VAL A 339 14.42 14.91 -16.05
N THR A 340 15.44 15.06 -16.90
CA THR A 340 16.39 13.99 -17.21
C THR A 340 17.12 13.48 -15.96
N ASN A 341 17.52 14.39 -15.06
CA ASN A 341 18.17 14.03 -13.81
C ASN A 341 17.23 13.28 -12.85
N CYS A 342 15.99 13.77 -12.69
CA CYS A 342 14.97 13.10 -11.88
C CYS A 342 14.67 11.69 -12.39
N VAL A 343 14.50 11.51 -13.70
CA VAL A 343 14.26 10.21 -14.33
C VAL A 343 15.42 9.25 -14.10
N LYS A 344 16.66 9.69 -14.32
CA LYS A 344 17.86 8.87 -14.09
C LYS A 344 17.94 8.41 -12.64
N LYS A 345 17.76 9.32 -11.69
CA LYS A 345 17.75 8.99 -10.27
C LYS A 345 16.57 8.12 -9.89
N GLY A 346 15.38 8.35 -10.51
CA GLY A 346 14.17 7.58 -10.33
C GLY A 346 14.37 6.11 -10.67
N PHE A 347 14.99 5.80 -11.78
CA PHE A 347 15.34 4.40 -12.14
C PHE A 347 16.25 3.75 -11.12
N VAL A 348 17.31 4.43 -10.70
CA VAL A 348 18.23 3.91 -9.66
C VAL A 348 17.47 3.69 -8.35
N ARG A 349 16.63 4.64 -7.98
CA ARG A 349 15.83 4.56 -6.76
C ARG A 349 14.82 3.40 -6.80
N ALA A 350 14.10 3.24 -7.90
CA ALA A 350 13.13 2.16 -8.08
C ALA A 350 13.78 0.77 -8.01
N GLN A 351 15.02 0.61 -8.49
CA GLN A 351 15.78 -0.64 -8.39
C GLN A 351 16.14 -1.04 -6.96
N SER A 352 16.18 -0.10 -6.01
CA SER A 352 16.41 -0.40 -4.58
C SER A 352 15.19 -1.07 -3.92
N PHE A 353 14.04 -1.07 -4.59
CA PHE A 353 12.83 -1.73 -4.14
C PHE A 353 12.53 -2.95 -5.02
N SER A 354 12.27 -4.10 -4.42
CA SER A 354 11.86 -5.28 -5.18
C SER A 354 11.03 -6.22 -4.33
N TRP A 355 10.02 -6.83 -4.96
CA TRP A 355 9.19 -7.85 -4.29
C TRP A 355 10.02 -9.04 -3.84
N LYS A 356 11.11 -9.36 -4.55
CA LYS A 356 12.05 -10.41 -4.14
C LYS A 356 12.72 -10.05 -2.83
N ALA A 357 13.27 -8.84 -2.69
CA ALA A 357 13.90 -8.38 -1.45
C ALA A 357 12.89 -8.32 -0.29
N SER A 358 11.66 -7.90 -0.57
CA SER A 358 10.56 -7.90 0.40
C SER A 358 10.22 -9.31 0.86
N ALA A 359 10.12 -10.27 -0.05
CA ALA A 359 9.89 -11.68 0.25
C ALA A 359 11.04 -12.28 1.05
N ASP A 360 12.31 -11.99 0.70
CA ASP A 360 13.48 -12.45 1.44
C ASP A 360 13.52 -11.87 2.87
N SER A 361 13.13 -10.61 3.05
CA SER A 361 12.97 -9.99 4.37
C SER A 361 11.85 -10.66 5.15
N LEU A 362 10.70 -10.89 4.53
CA LEU A 362 9.57 -11.53 5.19
C LEU A 362 9.84 -12.99 5.56
N ARG A 363 10.63 -13.73 4.76
CA ARG A 363 11.10 -15.07 5.14
C ARG A 363 11.87 -15.03 6.45
N ARG A 364 12.81 -14.09 6.61
CA ARG A 364 13.55 -13.92 7.87
C ARG A 364 12.60 -13.64 9.04
N VAL A 365 11.65 -12.74 8.84
CA VAL A 365 10.61 -12.42 9.84
C VAL A 365 9.82 -13.66 10.26
N TYR A 366 9.46 -14.54 9.32
CA TYR A 366 8.76 -15.78 9.62
C TYR A 366 9.62 -16.74 10.48
N PHE A 367 10.88 -16.90 10.16
CA PHE A 367 11.80 -17.73 10.95
C PHE A 367 12.00 -17.15 12.36
N GLU A 368 12.25 -15.86 12.48
CA GLU A 368 12.42 -15.18 13.76
C GLU A 368 11.15 -15.31 14.64
N ALA A 369 9.98 -15.05 14.05
CA ALA A 369 8.70 -15.18 14.76
C ALA A 369 8.45 -16.61 15.21
N PHE A 370 8.72 -17.61 14.38
CA PHE A 370 8.61 -19.03 14.74
C PHE A 370 9.51 -19.39 15.92
N HIS A 371 10.77 -19.01 15.89
CA HIS A 371 11.71 -19.32 16.99
C HIS A 371 11.34 -18.57 18.26
N LYS A 372 10.97 -17.31 18.18
CA LYS A 372 10.51 -16.52 19.32
C LYS A 372 9.28 -17.16 19.98
N HIS A 373 8.31 -17.57 19.18
CA HIS A 373 7.09 -18.22 19.67
C HIS A 373 7.37 -19.56 20.34
N LYS A 374 8.22 -20.42 19.75
CA LYS A 374 8.63 -21.70 20.34
C LYS A 374 9.34 -21.53 21.69
N ASN A 375 10.19 -20.53 21.83
CA ASN A 375 10.90 -20.27 23.07
C ASN A 375 9.95 -19.84 24.19
N ILE A 376 8.96 -18.99 23.89
CA ILE A 376 7.93 -18.57 24.85
C ILE A 376 7.10 -19.79 25.29
N THR A 377 6.62 -20.59 24.34
CA THR A 377 5.77 -21.76 24.63
C THR A 377 6.51 -22.84 25.43
N ARG A 378 7.85 -22.96 25.27
CA ARG A 378 8.67 -23.86 26.10
C ARG A 378 8.84 -23.34 27.54
N ALA A 379 8.99 -22.03 27.71
CA ALA A 379 9.17 -21.42 29.03
C ALA A 379 7.88 -21.45 29.88
N GLU A 380 6.72 -21.49 29.22
CA GLU A 380 5.40 -21.54 29.89
C GLU A 380 4.91 -22.96 30.20
N ARG A 381 5.58 -24.01 29.74
CA ARG A 381 5.25 -25.40 30.14
C ARG A 381 5.85 -25.69 31.52
N PRO A 382 5.01 -25.92 32.55
CA PRO A 382 5.51 -26.38 33.85
C PRO A 382 6.22 -27.71 33.66
N ALA A 383 7.35 -27.88 34.40
CA ALA A 383 8.14 -29.10 34.44
C ALA A 383 7.34 -30.28 35.07
#